data_4c0fa10909b3454478a793b270bebe38
#
_entry.id   4c0fa10909b3454478a793b270bebe38
#
_cell.length_a   1.000
_cell.length_b   1.000
_cell.length_c   1.000
_cell.angle_alpha   90.00
_cell.angle_beta   90.00
_cell.angle_gamma   90.00
#
_symmetry.space_group_name_H-M   'P 1'
#
loop_
_entity.id
_entity.type
_entity.pdbx_description
1 polymer ?
#
loop_
_entity_poly.entity_id
_entity_poly.type
_entity_poly.pdbx_seq_one_letter_code
_entity_poly.pdbx_strand_id
1 'polypeptide(L)'
;MKGKKFSIFKLILITLILFGGIVGSYKAYDFVREKKLPFDLHHATGGPGIEKWIKFDPKEENFSVRFPNAPKHVEKDFPIPRSDDTLPYHEYQCSDNEMVVSVSYTVLPEDWLKWGSKMILKGAMKVVVAQLKGAHLVGQSTNTFKSYPALDFEHYLGDKETAGTLVLVGNTLYKVEITYPVHEREQVHNKLAQFIESFEPSKG
;
A
#
# COMPACT_ATOMS: atom_id res chain seq x y z
N MET A 1 -36.94 19.12 7.61
CA MET A 1 -35.76 18.23 7.68
C MET A 1 -35.83 17.20 6.57
N LYS A 2 -35.11 17.41 5.46
CA LYS A 2 -35.04 16.44 4.35
C LYS A 2 -33.99 15.40 4.67
N GLY A 3 -34.39 14.20 5.11
CA GLY A 3 -33.48 13.07 5.30
C GLY A 3 -32.83 12.74 3.96
N LYS A 4 -31.50 12.88 3.89
CA LYS A 4 -30.69 12.36 2.79
C LYS A 4 -30.88 10.83 2.78
N LYS A 5 -31.71 10.34 1.87
CA LYS A 5 -31.76 8.91 1.55
C LYS A 5 -30.39 8.54 0.99
N PHE A 6 -29.54 7.99 1.86
CA PHE A 6 -28.28 7.38 1.46
C PHE A 6 -28.64 6.22 0.53
N SER A 7 -28.47 6.42 -0.76
CA SER A 7 -28.90 5.45 -1.76
C SER A 7 -28.09 4.16 -1.58
N ILE A 8 -28.78 3.06 -1.34
CA ILE A 8 -28.24 1.68 -1.38
C ILE A 8 -27.42 1.49 -2.67
N PHE A 9 -27.75 2.24 -3.72
CA PHE A 9 -27.00 2.32 -4.97
C PHE A 9 -25.56 2.86 -4.80
N LYS A 10 -25.32 3.85 -3.92
CA LYS A 10 -23.97 4.32 -3.59
C LYS A 10 -23.16 3.25 -2.83
N LEU A 11 -23.81 2.51 -1.95
CA LEU A 11 -23.15 1.42 -1.20
C LEU A 11 -22.74 0.27 -2.13
N ILE A 12 -23.63 -0.16 -3.04
CA ILE A 12 -23.35 -1.18 -4.06
C ILE A 12 -22.26 -0.68 -5.01
N LEU A 13 -22.26 0.60 -5.34
CA LEU A 13 -21.29 1.22 -6.24
C LEU A 13 -19.88 1.23 -5.64
N ILE A 14 -19.76 1.57 -4.37
CA ILE A 14 -18.49 1.59 -3.63
C ILE A 14 -17.94 0.17 -3.46
N THR A 15 -18.83 -0.81 -3.21
CA THR A 15 -18.43 -2.24 -3.18
C THR A 15 -17.94 -2.69 -4.55
N LEU A 16 -18.54 -2.24 -5.64
CA LEU A 16 -18.10 -2.54 -7.02
C LEU A 16 -16.77 -1.84 -7.37
N ILE A 17 -16.47 -0.69 -6.78
CA ILE A 17 -15.21 0.03 -6.98
C ILE A 17 -14.07 -0.65 -6.21
N LEU A 18 -14.31 -1.00 -4.96
CA LEU A 18 -13.37 -1.76 -4.14
C LEU A 18 -13.17 -3.21 -4.65
N PHE A 19 -14.14 -3.75 -5.39
CA PHE A 19 -14.11 -5.12 -5.91
C PHE A 19 -13.98 -5.21 -7.44
N GLY A 20 -13.73 -4.09 -8.17
CA GLY A 20 -13.56 -4.08 -9.63
C GLY A 20 -14.70 -4.75 -10.37
N GLY A 21 -15.30 -4.08 -11.34
CA GLY A 21 -16.46 -4.57 -12.08
C GLY A 21 -16.34 -6.05 -12.47
N ILE A 22 -17.38 -6.80 -12.20
CA ILE A 22 -17.51 -8.23 -12.49
C ILE A 22 -17.42 -8.45 -14.01
N VAL A 23 -16.23 -8.85 -14.48
CA VAL A 23 -16.07 -9.67 -15.67
C VAL A 23 -15.11 -10.79 -15.29
N GLY A 24 -15.67 -11.96 -14.98
CA GLY A 24 -14.94 -13.18 -14.69
C GLY A 24 -14.97 -13.60 -13.22
N SER A 25 -16.06 -14.21 -12.80
CA SER A 25 -16.31 -14.73 -11.44
C SER A 25 -15.26 -15.70 -10.88
N TYR A 26 -14.36 -16.22 -11.69
CA TYR A 26 -13.26 -17.10 -11.26
C TYR A 26 -12.01 -16.34 -10.80
N LYS A 27 -11.64 -15.21 -11.42
CA LYS A 27 -10.47 -14.42 -10.99
C LYS A 27 -10.70 -13.64 -9.69
N ALA A 28 -11.95 -13.27 -9.38
CA ALA A 28 -12.29 -12.57 -8.14
C ALA A 28 -12.18 -13.46 -6.90
N TYR A 29 -12.44 -14.76 -7.03
CA TYR A 29 -12.35 -15.71 -5.92
C TYR A 29 -10.90 -15.93 -5.46
N ASP A 30 -9.97 -16.05 -6.40
CA ASP A 30 -8.54 -16.20 -6.07
C ASP A 30 -7.93 -14.95 -5.43
N PHE A 31 -8.47 -13.77 -5.74
CA PHE A 31 -7.99 -12.51 -5.15
C PHE A 31 -8.41 -12.35 -3.66
N VAL A 32 -9.58 -12.88 -3.29
CA VAL A 32 -10.06 -12.82 -1.89
C VAL A 32 -9.35 -13.83 -1.00
N ARG A 33 -8.79 -14.89 -1.59
CA ARG A 33 -8.04 -15.91 -0.85
C ARG A 33 -6.70 -15.32 -0.42
N GLU A 34 -6.40 -15.37 0.87
CA GLU A 34 -5.08 -15.02 1.38
C GLU A 34 -4.07 -16.02 0.81
N LYS A 35 -3.31 -15.60 -0.19
CA LYS A 35 -2.13 -16.34 -0.63
C LYS A 35 -1.02 -16.00 0.36
N LYS A 36 -0.40 -17.01 0.95
CA LYS A 36 0.77 -16.80 1.80
C LYS A 36 1.85 -16.13 0.97
N LEU A 37 2.43 -15.08 1.55
CA LEU A 37 3.63 -14.48 0.99
C LEU A 37 4.74 -15.53 0.99
N PRO A 38 5.59 -15.54 -0.04
CA PRO A 38 6.69 -16.50 -0.14
C PRO A 38 7.76 -16.29 0.93
N PHE A 39 7.76 -15.15 1.61
CA PHE A 39 8.68 -14.80 2.70
C PHE A 39 8.02 -13.86 3.71
N ASP A 40 8.61 -13.75 4.89
CA ASP A 40 8.16 -12.85 5.95
C ASP A 40 8.78 -11.46 5.74
N LEU A 41 7.95 -10.44 5.52
CA LEU A 41 8.39 -9.07 5.29
C LEU A 41 8.89 -8.35 6.56
N HIS A 42 8.65 -8.94 7.74
CA HIS A 42 8.99 -8.32 9.02
C HIS A 42 10.22 -8.94 9.70
N HIS A 43 10.79 -10.00 9.14
CA HIS A 43 11.99 -10.61 9.68
C HIS A 43 13.18 -10.38 8.75
N ALA A 44 14.11 -9.53 9.23
CA ALA A 44 15.37 -9.33 8.55
C ALA A 44 16.16 -10.65 8.51
N THR A 45 16.56 -11.05 7.32
CA THR A 45 17.51 -12.17 7.10
C THR A 45 18.93 -11.61 7.01
N GLY A 46 19.94 -12.41 7.26
CA GLY A 46 21.33 -11.94 7.13
C GLY A 46 21.62 -11.38 5.73
N GLY A 47 22.39 -10.31 5.64
CA GLY A 47 22.74 -9.65 4.38
C GLY A 47 22.85 -8.12 4.52
N PRO A 48 23.14 -7.38 3.43
CA PRO A 48 23.22 -5.92 3.45
C PRO A 48 21.92 -5.29 3.94
N GLY A 49 22.02 -4.42 4.94
CA GLY A 49 20.91 -3.72 5.53
C GLY A 49 20.80 -2.26 5.06
N ILE A 50 20.15 -1.45 5.88
CA ILE A 50 19.88 -0.01 5.61
C ILE A 50 20.66 0.90 6.57
N GLU A 51 21.77 0.44 7.14
CA GLU A 51 22.53 1.18 8.19
C GLU A 51 23.01 2.54 7.69
N LYS A 52 23.29 2.64 6.40
CA LYS A 52 23.74 3.88 5.74
C LYS A 52 22.61 4.78 5.26
N TRP A 53 21.37 4.32 5.35
CA TRP A 53 20.21 5.10 4.90
C TRP A 53 19.95 6.26 5.86
N ILE A 54 19.58 7.40 5.29
CA ILE A 54 19.31 8.63 6.04
C ILE A 54 17.91 8.59 6.66
N LYS A 55 17.77 9.11 7.88
CA LYS A 55 16.45 9.33 8.48
C LYS A 55 15.77 10.49 7.73
N PHE A 56 14.59 10.23 7.24
CA PHE A 56 13.66 11.21 6.69
C PHE A 56 12.53 11.43 7.69
N ASP A 57 12.37 12.67 8.16
CA ASP A 57 11.45 13.04 9.23
C ASP A 57 10.89 14.43 8.89
N PRO A 58 9.97 14.50 7.90
CA PRO A 58 9.41 15.76 7.43
C PRO A 58 8.48 16.35 8.49
N LYS A 59 8.68 17.62 8.84
CA LYS A 59 7.95 18.29 9.94
C LYS A 59 6.45 18.42 9.71
N GLU A 60 6.04 18.40 8.45
CA GLU A 60 4.65 18.62 8.03
C GLU A 60 3.89 17.29 7.85
N GLU A 61 4.58 16.17 8.03
CA GLU A 61 4.03 14.85 7.81
C GLU A 61 3.96 14.03 9.10
N ASN A 62 2.98 13.13 9.15
CA ASN A 62 2.76 12.29 10.32
C ASN A 62 3.49 10.95 10.23
N PHE A 63 4.77 10.96 9.78
CA PHE A 63 5.61 9.76 9.76
C PHE A 63 7.09 10.10 9.70
N SER A 64 7.92 9.15 10.08
CA SER A 64 9.35 9.14 9.74
C SER A 64 9.77 7.78 9.21
N VAL A 65 10.86 7.74 8.41
CA VAL A 65 11.36 6.50 7.79
C VAL A 65 12.81 6.69 7.34
N ARG A 66 13.51 5.61 6.99
CA ARG A 66 14.85 5.70 6.39
C ARG A 66 14.80 5.55 4.88
N PHE A 67 15.50 6.42 4.15
CA PHE A 67 15.66 6.35 2.69
C PHE A 67 17.15 6.23 2.32
N PRO A 68 17.49 5.57 1.19
CA PRO A 68 18.88 5.49 0.71
C PRO A 68 19.50 6.86 0.41
N ASN A 69 18.68 7.82 -0.03
CA ASN A 69 19.04 9.23 -0.26
C ASN A 69 17.78 10.10 -0.10
N ALA A 70 17.91 11.42 -0.28
CA ALA A 70 16.78 12.34 -0.13
C ALA A 70 15.65 12.00 -1.12
N PRO A 71 14.44 11.71 -0.65
CA PRO A 71 13.33 11.37 -1.53
C PRO A 71 12.78 12.59 -2.25
N LYS A 72 12.21 12.37 -3.43
CA LYS A 72 11.39 13.36 -4.15
C LYS A 72 9.95 13.22 -3.69
N HIS A 73 9.31 14.34 -3.42
CA HIS A 73 7.88 14.40 -3.14
C HIS A 73 7.09 14.57 -4.43
N VAL A 74 6.05 13.77 -4.58
CA VAL A 74 5.07 13.85 -5.66
C VAL A 74 3.68 13.88 -5.04
N GLU A 75 2.87 14.82 -5.48
CA GLU A 75 1.47 14.96 -5.08
C GLU A 75 0.57 14.78 -6.29
N LYS A 76 -0.49 14.02 -6.14
CA LYS A 76 -1.46 13.72 -7.20
C LYS A 76 -2.86 13.61 -6.61
N ASP A 77 -3.86 13.96 -7.39
CA ASP A 77 -5.25 13.66 -7.07
C ASP A 77 -5.68 12.35 -7.73
N PHE A 78 -6.10 11.38 -6.92
CA PHE A 78 -6.68 10.16 -7.42
C PHE A 78 -8.18 10.33 -7.61
N PRO A 79 -8.70 10.20 -8.84
CA PRO A 79 -10.13 10.23 -9.07
C PRO A 79 -10.80 9.03 -8.38
N ILE A 80 -11.81 9.31 -7.59
CA ILE A 80 -12.66 8.26 -7.03
C ILE A 80 -13.58 7.78 -8.16
N PRO A 81 -13.46 6.51 -8.60
CA PRO A 81 -14.27 6.03 -9.71
C PRO A 81 -15.76 6.23 -9.48
N ARG A 82 -16.45 6.84 -10.48
CA ARG A 82 -17.87 7.16 -10.44
C ARG A 82 -18.29 8.22 -9.39
N SER A 83 -17.37 9.04 -8.97
CA SER A 83 -17.57 10.24 -8.18
C SER A 83 -16.84 11.38 -8.88
N ASP A 84 -17.28 12.61 -8.66
CA ASP A 84 -16.53 13.81 -9.07
C ASP A 84 -15.46 14.18 -8.03
N ASP A 85 -15.40 13.42 -6.92
CA ASP A 85 -14.43 13.63 -5.85
C ASP A 85 -13.07 12.99 -6.19
N THR A 86 -12.02 13.55 -5.62
CA THR A 86 -10.65 13.02 -5.67
C THR A 86 -10.12 12.74 -4.27
N LEU A 87 -9.11 11.88 -4.18
CA LEU A 87 -8.34 11.66 -2.96
C LEU A 87 -6.93 12.21 -3.18
N PRO A 88 -6.45 13.13 -2.34
CA PRO A 88 -5.07 13.55 -2.38
C PRO A 88 -4.15 12.35 -2.07
N TYR A 89 -3.14 12.18 -2.90
CA TYR A 89 -2.13 11.13 -2.78
C TYR A 89 -0.76 11.76 -2.76
N HIS A 90 -0.03 11.49 -1.72
CA HIS A 90 1.33 11.96 -1.51
C HIS A 90 2.29 10.79 -1.62
N GLU A 91 3.40 10.96 -2.32
CA GLU A 91 4.42 9.94 -2.50
C GLU A 91 5.81 10.53 -2.32
N TYR A 92 6.58 9.93 -1.45
CA TYR A 92 7.99 10.19 -1.24
C TYR A 92 8.78 9.01 -1.81
N GLN A 93 9.59 9.24 -2.84
CA GLN A 93 10.33 8.17 -3.50
C GLN A 93 11.75 8.57 -3.83
N CYS A 94 12.65 7.60 -3.81
CA CYS A 94 13.99 7.74 -4.36
C CYS A 94 14.46 6.42 -4.98
N SER A 95 15.49 6.50 -5.83
CA SER A 95 16.10 5.34 -6.46
C SER A 95 17.49 5.10 -5.89
N ASP A 96 17.82 3.83 -5.72
CA ASP A 96 19.16 3.34 -5.38
C ASP A 96 19.51 2.19 -6.33
N ASN A 97 20.37 2.45 -7.30
CA ASN A 97 20.60 1.58 -8.46
C ASN A 97 19.29 1.29 -9.21
N GLU A 98 18.93 0.02 -9.37
CA GLU A 98 17.68 -0.40 -10.04
C GLU A 98 16.47 -0.49 -9.10
N MET A 99 16.70 -0.26 -7.81
CA MET A 99 15.68 -0.31 -6.76
C MET A 99 14.99 1.04 -6.61
N VAL A 100 13.68 1.05 -6.46
CA VAL A 100 12.87 2.23 -6.12
C VAL A 100 12.26 2.02 -4.75
N VAL A 101 12.53 2.93 -3.83
CA VAL A 101 12.03 2.91 -2.46
C VAL A 101 11.00 4.00 -2.31
N SER A 102 9.81 3.70 -1.82
CA SER A 102 8.76 4.69 -1.65
C SER A 102 7.93 4.52 -0.38
N VAL A 103 7.49 5.65 0.15
CA VAL A 103 6.38 5.77 1.10
C VAL A 103 5.34 6.67 0.50
N SER A 104 4.11 6.22 0.47
CA SER A 104 3.01 7.04 0.01
C SER A 104 1.84 6.96 0.98
N TYR A 105 0.97 7.98 0.95
CA TYR A 105 -0.22 7.98 1.78
C TYR A 105 -1.38 8.73 1.12
N THR A 106 -2.58 8.43 1.61
CA THR A 106 -3.81 9.16 1.33
C THR A 106 -4.68 9.20 2.58
N VAL A 107 -5.42 10.29 2.75
CA VAL A 107 -6.39 10.43 3.84
C VAL A 107 -7.75 9.97 3.34
N LEU A 108 -8.27 8.92 3.95
CA LEU A 108 -9.56 8.34 3.57
C LEU A 108 -10.71 9.13 4.20
N PRO A 109 -11.87 9.23 3.52
CA PRO A 109 -13.08 9.74 4.13
C PRO A 109 -13.46 8.94 5.37
N GLU A 110 -13.81 9.60 6.46
CA GLU A 110 -14.17 8.94 7.73
C GLU A 110 -15.29 7.91 7.59
N ASP A 111 -16.24 8.17 6.69
CA ASP A 111 -17.32 7.23 6.39
C ASP A 111 -16.84 5.86 5.90
N TRP A 112 -15.63 5.77 5.33
CA TRP A 112 -15.08 4.51 4.85
C TRP A 112 -14.59 3.61 5.99
N LEU A 113 -14.24 4.20 7.13
CA LEU A 113 -13.78 3.44 8.31
C LEU A 113 -14.85 2.48 8.86
N LYS A 114 -16.12 2.75 8.57
CA LYS A 114 -17.25 1.88 8.95
C LYS A 114 -17.19 0.48 8.32
N TRP A 115 -16.40 0.30 7.26
CA TRP A 115 -16.25 -1.00 6.60
C TRP A 115 -15.26 -1.92 7.30
N GLY A 116 -14.48 -1.38 8.23
CA GLY A 116 -13.46 -2.10 8.96
C GLY A 116 -12.13 -2.18 8.20
N SER A 117 -11.06 -2.20 8.98
CA SER A 117 -9.68 -2.11 8.48
C SER A 117 -9.31 -3.19 7.47
N LYS A 118 -9.70 -4.43 7.70
CA LYS A 118 -9.41 -5.55 6.78
C LYS A 118 -10.00 -5.32 5.38
N MET A 119 -11.22 -4.80 5.29
CA MET A 119 -11.88 -4.52 4.01
C MET A 119 -11.21 -3.35 3.29
N ILE A 120 -10.87 -2.29 4.03
CA ILE A 120 -10.16 -1.12 3.51
C ILE A 120 -8.82 -1.55 2.91
N LEU A 121 -7.99 -2.26 3.66
CA LEU A 121 -6.67 -2.71 3.23
C LEU A 121 -6.73 -3.61 1.99
N LYS A 122 -7.61 -4.61 1.99
CA LYS A 122 -7.80 -5.50 0.82
C LYS A 122 -8.36 -4.74 -0.39
N GLY A 123 -9.27 -3.80 -0.16
CA GLY A 123 -9.81 -2.93 -1.20
C GLY A 123 -8.73 -2.03 -1.83
N ALA A 124 -7.91 -1.41 -1.00
CA ALA A 124 -6.80 -0.57 -1.45
C ALA A 124 -5.80 -1.37 -2.29
N MET A 125 -5.38 -2.57 -1.84
CA MET A 125 -4.48 -3.42 -2.62
C MET A 125 -5.06 -3.80 -3.97
N LYS A 126 -6.35 -4.07 -4.03
CA LYS A 126 -7.04 -4.34 -5.29
C LYS A 126 -7.00 -3.16 -6.26
N VAL A 127 -7.16 -1.94 -5.73
CA VAL A 127 -7.04 -0.71 -6.54
C VAL A 127 -5.61 -0.54 -7.05
N VAL A 128 -4.60 -0.73 -6.20
CA VAL A 128 -3.19 -0.66 -6.58
C VAL A 128 -2.89 -1.60 -7.75
N VAL A 129 -3.24 -2.87 -7.64
CA VAL A 129 -2.99 -3.85 -8.71
C VAL A 129 -3.80 -3.55 -9.98
N ALA A 130 -5.04 -3.08 -9.85
CA ALA A 130 -5.89 -2.77 -10.99
C ALA A 130 -5.39 -1.55 -11.81
N GLN A 131 -4.71 -0.61 -11.16
CA GLN A 131 -4.10 0.56 -11.84
C GLN A 131 -2.83 0.21 -12.60
N LEU A 132 -2.15 -0.85 -12.21
CA LEU A 132 -0.93 -1.34 -12.84
C LEU A 132 -1.29 -2.34 -13.94
N LYS A 133 -1.51 -1.84 -15.16
CA LYS A 133 -1.88 -2.70 -16.30
C LYS A 133 -0.84 -3.80 -16.52
N GLY A 134 -1.26 -5.05 -16.35
CA GLY A 134 -0.38 -6.21 -16.46
C GLY A 134 0.28 -6.65 -15.15
N ALA A 135 -0.03 -6.02 -14.02
CA ALA A 135 0.47 -6.49 -12.73
C ALA A 135 -0.22 -7.78 -12.29
N HIS A 136 0.54 -8.64 -11.62
CA HIS A 136 0.07 -9.91 -11.08
C HIS A 136 0.36 -9.96 -9.57
N LEU A 137 -0.70 -10.01 -8.75
CA LEU A 137 -0.55 -10.21 -7.31
C LEU A 137 -0.03 -11.61 -7.02
N VAL A 138 1.11 -11.70 -6.36
CA VAL A 138 1.74 -12.96 -5.93
C VAL A 138 1.14 -13.43 -4.63
N GLY A 139 1.10 -12.55 -3.64
CA GLY A 139 0.56 -12.84 -2.32
C GLY A 139 0.14 -11.60 -1.57
N GLN A 140 -0.69 -11.81 -0.55
CA GLN A 140 -1.03 -10.80 0.45
C GLN A 140 -1.39 -11.47 1.77
N SER A 141 -1.07 -10.82 2.87
CA SER A 141 -1.38 -11.30 4.22
C SER A 141 -1.78 -10.15 5.12
N THR A 142 -2.92 -10.27 5.82
CA THR A 142 -3.30 -9.28 6.83
C THR A 142 -2.57 -9.56 8.13
N ASN A 143 -2.02 -8.52 8.74
CA ASN A 143 -1.29 -8.55 9.99
C ASN A 143 -1.50 -7.28 10.83
N THR A 144 -0.62 -7.07 11.79
CA THR A 144 -0.55 -5.86 12.62
C THR A 144 0.89 -5.35 12.57
N PHE A 145 1.05 -4.08 12.19
CA PHE A 145 2.32 -3.38 12.21
C PHE A 145 2.31 -2.29 13.29
N LYS A 146 3.19 -2.39 14.29
CA LYS A 146 3.28 -1.43 15.41
C LYS A 146 1.90 -1.08 16.02
N SER A 147 1.05 -2.07 16.22
CA SER A 147 -0.33 -1.96 16.73
C SER A 147 -1.37 -1.43 15.73
N TYR A 148 -1.00 -1.11 14.50
CA TYR A 148 -1.93 -0.68 13.47
C TYR A 148 -2.31 -1.85 12.55
N PRO A 149 -3.56 -1.89 12.06
CA PRO A 149 -3.95 -2.85 11.03
C PRO A 149 -3.08 -2.70 9.79
N ALA A 150 -2.56 -3.82 9.29
CA ALA A 150 -1.67 -3.82 8.14
C ALA A 150 -1.99 -4.96 7.16
N LEU A 151 -1.47 -4.84 5.94
CA LEU A 151 -1.56 -5.85 4.91
C LEU A 151 -0.25 -5.87 4.12
N ASP A 152 0.48 -6.96 4.25
CA ASP A 152 1.66 -7.21 3.44
C ASP A 152 1.26 -7.70 2.06
N PHE A 153 2.03 -7.30 1.06
CA PHE A 153 1.74 -7.65 -0.32
C PHE A 153 3.02 -7.82 -1.16
N GLU A 154 2.85 -8.55 -2.25
CA GLU A 154 3.86 -8.73 -3.29
C GLU A 154 3.17 -8.86 -4.65
N HIS A 155 3.66 -8.14 -5.65
CA HIS A 155 3.18 -8.24 -7.02
C HIS A 155 4.31 -8.07 -8.03
N TYR A 156 4.11 -8.59 -9.24
CA TYR A 156 5.00 -8.40 -10.38
C TYR A 156 4.40 -7.47 -11.41
N LEU A 157 5.26 -6.70 -12.07
CA LEU A 157 4.96 -5.97 -13.29
C LEU A 157 6.15 -6.12 -14.26
N GLY A 158 5.99 -6.96 -15.28
CA GLY A 158 7.09 -7.32 -16.18
C GLY A 158 8.18 -8.10 -15.44
N ASP A 159 9.41 -7.61 -15.49
CA ASP A 159 10.60 -8.14 -14.84
C ASP A 159 10.86 -7.53 -13.44
N LYS A 160 9.97 -6.67 -12.99
CA LYS A 160 10.06 -6.03 -11.66
C LYS A 160 9.06 -6.63 -10.67
N GLU A 161 9.55 -6.74 -9.46
CA GLU A 161 8.78 -7.12 -8.30
C GLU A 161 8.61 -5.91 -7.40
N THR A 162 7.42 -5.76 -6.82
CA THR A 162 7.14 -4.78 -5.77
C THR A 162 6.64 -5.52 -4.55
N ALA A 163 7.29 -5.32 -3.42
CA ALA A 163 6.86 -5.86 -2.15
C ALA A 163 6.82 -4.77 -1.07
N GLY A 164 5.89 -4.91 -0.13
CA GLY A 164 5.68 -3.89 0.88
C GLY A 164 4.51 -4.15 1.79
N THR A 165 4.15 -3.14 2.57
CA THR A 165 3.02 -3.18 3.49
C THR A 165 2.11 -1.97 3.32
N LEU A 166 0.80 -2.19 3.43
CA LEU A 166 -0.20 -1.15 3.66
C LEU A 166 -0.44 -1.06 5.15
N VAL A 167 -0.48 0.15 5.71
CA VAL A 167 -0.74 0.39 7.15
C VAL A 167 -1.85 1.42 7.28
N LEU A 168 -2.89 1.11 8.07
CA LEU A 168 -4.00 2.02 8.34
C LEU A 168 -3.85 2.64 9.72
N VAL A 169 -3.58 3.95 9.78
CA VAL A 169 -3.41 4.73 11.01
C VAL A 169 -4.53 5.77 11.09
N GLY A 170 -5.50 5.56 11.97
CA GLY A 170 -6.72 6.37 11.96
C GLY A 170 -7.43 6.26 10.62
N ASN A 171 -7.55 7.37 9.91
CA ASN A 171 -8.08 7.43 8.54
C ASN A 171 -7.00 7.60 7.47
N THR A 172 -5.71 7.60 7.83
CA THR A 172 -4.60 7.69 6.88
C THR A 172 -4.14 6.29 6.48
N LEU A 173 -4.16 6.02 5.19
CA LEU A 173 -3.65 4.79 4.60
C LEU A 173 -2.26 5.04 4.05
N TYR A 174 -1.27 4.42 4.65
CA TYR A 174 0.13 4.43 4.19
C TYR A 174 0.42 3.19 3.34
N LYS A 175 1.33 3.35 2.37
CA LYS A 175 1.94 2.26 1.60
C LYS A 175 3.45 2.43 1.65
N VAL A 176 4.14 1.43 2.19
CA VAL A 176 5.61 1.36 2.33
C VAL A 176 6.09 0.22 1.46
N GLU A 177 6.87 0.51 0.42
CA GLU A 177 7.23 -0.50 -0.57
C GLU A 177 8.61 -0.30 -1.20
N ILE A 178 9.18 -1.37 -1.70
CA ILE A 178 10.34 -1.37 -2.59
C ILE A 178 9.97 -2.09 -3.88
N THR A 179 10.32 -1.47 -5.03
CA THR A 179 10.26 -2.08 -6.36
C THR A 179 11.67 -2.37 -6.81
N TYR A 180 11.93 -3.59 -7.30
CA TYR A 180 13.26 -4.06 -7.68
C TYR A 180 13.19 -5.12 -8.80
N PRO A 181 14.27 -5.34 -9.57
CA PRO A 181 14.35 -6.44 -10.53
C PRO A 181 14.25 -7.80 -9.82
N VAL A 182 13.51 -8.74 -10.41
CA VAL A 182 13.26 -10.07 -9.83
C VAL A 182 14.57 -10.79 -9.44
N HIS A 183 15.65 -10.60 -10.22
CA HIS A 183 16.93 -11.25 -9.95
C HIS A 183 17.67 -10.72 -8.72
N GLU A 184 17.26 -9.54 -8.18
CA GLU A 184 17.83 -8.94 -6.96
C GLU A 184 17.05 -9.32 -5.68
N ARG A 185 16.02 -10.15 -5.78
CA ARG A 185 15.10 -10.48 -4.69
C ARG A 185 15.81 -10.83 -3.38
N GLU A 186 16.79 -11.74 -3.41
CA GLU A 186 17.49 -12.19 -2.20
C GLU A 186 18.27 -11.06 -1.52
N GLN A 187 18.86 -10.16 -2.30
CA GLN A 187 19.64 -9.03 -1.81
C GLN A 187 18.75 -7.92 -1.23
N VAL A 188 17.56 -7.73 -1.81
CA VAL A 188 16.62 -6.67 -1.42
C VAL A 188 15.80 -7.07 -0.20
N HIS A 189 15.54 -8.36 0.02
CA HIS A 189 14.67 -8.84 1.08
C HIS A 189 15.05 -8.30 2.47
N ASN A 190 16.33 -8.34 2.85
CA ASN A 190 16.79 -7.81 4.13
C ASN A 190 16.61 -6.29 4.24
N LYS A 191 16.89 -5.56 3.15
CA LYS A 191 16.66 -4.10 3.08
C LYS A 191 15.18 -3.77 3.20
N LEU A 192 14.31 -4.54 2.55
CA LEU A 192 12.86 -4.36 2.59
C LEU A 192 12.32 -4.53 4.02
N ALA A 193 12.70 -5.60 4.71
CA ALA A 193 12.29 -5.83 6.10
C ALA A 193 12.72 -4.69 7.01
N GLN A 194 13.97 -4.24 6.91
CA GLN A 194 14.47 -3.13 7.72
C GLN A 194 13.87 -1.78 7.32
N PHE A 195 13.56 -1.58 6.04
CA PHE A 195 12.87 -0.38 5.56
C PHE A 195 11.46 -0.28 6.14
N ILE A 196 10.68 -1.36 6.06
CA ILE A 196 9.35 -1.42 6.66
C ILE A 196 9.46 -1.16 8.17
N GLU A 197 10.39 -1.83 8.87
CA GLU A 197 10.57 -1.65 10.32
C GLU A 197 10.99 -0.22 10.69
N SER A 198 11.72 0.48 9.81
CA SER A 198 12.13 1.88 10.02
C SER A 198 10.99 2.89 9.90
N PHE A 199 9.84 2.48 9.34
CA PHE A 199 8.67 3.33 9.21
C PHE A 199 7.98 3.54 10.55
N GLU A 200 7.88 4.80 10.98
CA GLU A 200 7.26 5.22 12.23
C GLU A 200 6.10 6.17 11.92
N PRO A 201 4.86 5.66 11.86
CA PRO A 201 3.72 6.56 11.77
C PRO A 201 3.52 7.27 13.10
N SER A 202 3.32 8.58 13.07
CA SER A 202 2.89 9.36 14.22
C SER A 202 1.37 9.53 14.20
N LYS A 203 0.75 9.53 15.37
CA LYS A 203 -0.67 9.92 15.49
C LYS A 203 -0.72 11.43 15.25
N GLY A 204 -1.45 11.85 14.22
CA GLY A 204 -1.86 13.23 14.06
C GLY A 204 -2.78 13.69 15.18
#